data_aecddc4cd0e93559b56a3b5b6bb6c676
#
_entry.id   aecddc4cd0e93559b56a3b5b6bb6c676
#
_cell.length_a   1.000
_cell.length_b   1.000
_cell.length_c   1.000
_cell.angle_alpha   90.00
_cell.angle_beta   90.00
_cell.angle_gamma   90.00
#
_symmetry.space_group_name_H-M   'P 1'
#
loop_
_entity.id
_entity.type
_entity.pdbx_description
1 polymer ?
#
loop_
_entity_poly.entity_id
_entity_poly.type
_entity_poly.pdbx_seq_one_letter_code
_entity_poly.pdbx_strand_id
1 'polypeptide(L)'
;MGNLNDMQIRAWIRAGERFEGRSDGEGLYLRFRETDSAPVWRFRYRFAGKQRVMNVGSYSTLSLADARKLIKELRAKVALGHDVAGEKQEQKAQAVARMEAGKLAVTVAQLADDYFERMILGRWKHPNIVRSRIERDIKPNIGHLAVDAVKPMHIDALL
;
A
#
# COMPACT_ATOMS: atom_id res chain seq x y z
N MET A 1 -29.29 -0.56 -16.78
CA MET A 1 -28.83 0.85 -16.64
C MET A 1 -28.63 1.14 -15.16
N GLY A 2 -27.59 1.93 -14.80
CA GLY A 2 -27.40 2.34 -13.42
C GLY A 2 -28.42 3.38 -12.98
N ASN A 3 -28.74 3.40 -11.68
CA ASN A 3 -29.77 4.26 -11.09
C ASN A 3 -29.26 5.67 -10.73
N LEU A 4 -27.96 5.85 -10.67
CA LEU A 4 -27.32 7.12 -10.32
C LEU A 4 -26.82 7.86 -11.56
N ASN A 5 -26.72 9.19 -11.45
CA ASN A 5 -26.02 10.00 -12.45
C ASN A 5 -25.10 11.04 -11.77
N ASP A 6 -24.10 11.51 -12.49
CA ASP A 6 -23.08 12.43 -11.96
C ASP A 6 -23.67 13.77 -11.51
N MET A 7 -24.71 14.26 -12.17
CA MET A 7 -25.37 15.51 -11.77
C MET A 7 -26.00 15.39 -10.39
N GLN A 8 -26.71 14.28 -10.13
CA GLN A 8 -27.29 14.00 -8.81
C GLN A 8 -26.23 13.89 -7.74
N ILE A 9 -25.14 13.14 -7.99
CA ILE A 9 -24.06 12.96 -7.02
C ILE A 9 -23.42 14.31 -6.67
N ARG A 10 -23.13 15.12 -7.67
CA ARG A 10 -22.58 16.48 -7.47
C ARG A 10 -23.54 17.41 -6.72
N ALA A 11 -24.84 17.29 -6.98
CA ALA A 11 -25.86 18.05 -6.26
C ALA A 11 -25.87 17.67 -4.77
N TRP A 12 -25.83 16.40 -4.42
CA TRP A 12 -25.76 15.92 -3.04
C TRP A 12 -24.49 16.40 -2.31
N ILE A 13 -23.36 16.35 -3.02
CA ILE A 13 -22.08 16.83 -2.46
C ILE A 13 -22.17 18.32 -2.15
N ARG A 14 -22.69 19.15 -3.07
CA ARG A 14 -22.84 20.62 -2.86
C ARG A 14 -23.82 20.93 -1.74
N ALA A 15 -24.90 20.17 -1.61
CA ALA A 15 -25.88 20.33 -0.54
C ALA A 15 -25.37 19.81 0.81
N GLY A 16 -24.19 19.18 0.88
CA GLY A 16 -23.69 18.54 2.08
C GLY A 16 -24.52 17.36 2.55
N GLU A 17 -25.34 16.78 1.66
CA GLU A 17 -26.27 15.71 2.00
C GLU A 17 -25.50 14.43 2.32
N ARG A 18 -25.79 13.85 3.49
CA ARG A 18 -25.17 12.62 3.99
C ARG A 18 -26.12 11.45 3.87
N PHE A 19 -25.59 10.28 3.55
CA PHE A 19 -26.40 9.06 3.37
C PHE A 19 -25.55 7.78 3.57
N GLU A 20 -26.23 6.73 4.08
CA GLU A 20 -25.59 5.43 4.33
C GLU A 20 -25.32 4.60 3.06
N GLY A 21 -26.13 4.79 2.03
CA GLY A 21 -25.93 4.11 0.76
C GLY A 21 -27.05 4.33 -0.24
N ARG A 22 -26.69 4.79 -1.43
CA ARG A 22 -27.58 4.90 -2.60
C ARG A 22 -27.14 3.91 -3.64
N SER A 23 -28.04 3.03 -4.05
CA SER A 23 -27.73 1.95 -5.01
C SER A 23 -27.68 2.48 -6.42
N ASP A 24 -26.63 2.10 -7.16
CA ASP A 24 -26.56 2.28 -8.62
C ASP A 24 -27.04 1.04 -9.38
N GLY A 25 -27.20 -0.08 -8.70
CA GLY A 25 -27.47 -1.39 -9.29
C GLY A 25 -26.22 -2.27 -9.31
N GLU A 26 -26.40 -3.55 -9.65
CA GLU A 26 -25.32 -4.55 -9.78
C GLU A 26 -24.41 -4.71 -8.55
N GLY A 27 -24.90 -4.31 -7.37
CA GLY A 27 -24.12 -4.32 -6.13
C GLY A 27 -23.26 -3.09 -5.90
N LEU A 28 -23.30 -2.09 -6.80
CA LEU A 28 -22.61 -0.81 -6.62
C LEU A 28 -23.48 0.13 -5.78
N TYR A 29 -22.88 0.68 -4.73
CA TYR A 29 -23.49 1.64 -3.81
C TYR A 29 -22.57 2.83 -3.59
N LEU A 30 -23.16 4.02 -3.50
CA LEU A 30 -22.47 5.22 -3.06
C LEU A 30 -22.85 5.51 -1.60
N ARG A 31 -21.88 5.71 -0.72
CA ARG A 31 -22.04 6.11 0.67
C ARG A 31 -21.39 7.47 0.89
N PHE A 32 -21.99 8.31 1.71
CA PHE A 32 -21.41 9.59 2.12
C PHE A 32 -21.80 9.91 3.56
N ARG A 33 -21.00 9.50 4.52
CA ARG A 33 -21.20 9.75 5.96
C ARG A 33 -20.55 11.05 6.38
N GLU A 34 -20.88 11.53 7.57
CA GLU A 34 -20.25 12.73 8.15
C GLU A 34 -18.74 12.59 8.31
N THR A 35 -18.25 11.40 8.61
CA THR A 35 -16.83 11.09 8.74
C THR A 35 -16.10 10.96 7.40
N ASP A 36 -16.82 10.90 6.29
CA ASP A 36 -16.24 10.74 4.98
C ASP A 36 -15.91 12.12 4.38
N SER A 37 -14.68 12.36 3.96
CA SER A 37 -14.26 13.59 3.27
C SER A 37 -14.84 13.69 1.85
N ALA A 38 -15.20 12.57 1.24
CA ALA A 38 -15.83 12.46 -0.05
C ALA A 38 -16.69 11.20 -0.11
N PRO A 39 -17.70 11.14 -1.02
CA PRO A 39 -18.49 9.92 -1.22
C PRO A 39 -17.61 8.72 -1.57
N VAL A 40 -17.96 7.56 -1.05
CA VAL A 40 -17.19 6.32 -1.19
C VAL A 40 -18.02 5.28 -1.94
N TRP A 41 -17.45 4.75 -3.01
CA TRP A 41 -18.00 3.62 -3.73
C TRP A 41 -17.83 2.34 -2.95
N ARG A 42 -18.91 1.57 -2.81
CA ARG A 42 -18.95 0.27 -2.15
C ARG A 42 -19.52 -0.78 -3.06
N PHE A 43 -18.93 -1.97 -3.01
CA PHE A 43 -19.41 -3.15 -3.70
C PHE A 43 -20.00 -4.13 -2.70
N ARG A 44 -21.29 -4.48 -2.89
CA ARG A 44 -21.99 -5.50 -2.11
C ARG A 44 -22.21 -6.71 -2.98
N TYR A 45 -21.78 -7.87 -2.51
CA TYR A 45 -21.90 -9.13 -3.22
C TYR A 45 -22.12 -10.29 -2.24
N ARG A 46 -22.48 -11.46 -2.76
CA ARG A 46 -22.56 -12.70 -2.00
C ARG A 46 -21.37 -13.60 -2.34
N PHE A 47 -20.75 -14.17 -1.30
CA PHE A 47 -19.68 -15.13 -1.46
C PHE A 47 -19.87 -16.23 -0.41
N ALA A 48 -19.82 -17.51 -0.82
CA ALA A 48 -20.05 -18.68 0.03
C ALA A 48 -21.31 -18.54 0.92
N GLY A 49 -22.41 -18.07 0.33
CA GLY A 49 -23.69 -17.86 1.03
C GLY A 49 -23.77 -16.63 1.93
N LYS A 50 -22.65 -15.94 2.19
CA LYS A 50 -22.58 -14.77 3.07
C LYS A 50 -22.56 -13.47 2.26
N GLN A 51 -23.23 -12.44 2.78
CA GLN A 51 -23.15 -11.10 2.19
C GLN A 51 -21.82 -10.45 2.58
N ARG A 52 -21.11 -9.95 1.59
CA ARG A 52 -19.85 -9.23 1.73
C ARG A 52 -19.99 -7.80 1.20
N VAL A 53 -19.23 -6.89 1.78
CA VAL A 53 -19.15 -5.49 1.34
C VAL A 53 -17.70 -5.05 1.33
N MET A 54 -17.25 -4.44 0.24
CA MET A 54 -15.91 -3.85 0.16
C MET A 54 -15.97 -2.40 -0.31
N ASN A 55 -15.03 -1.57 0.15
CA ASN A 55 -14.81 -0.24 -0.39
C ASN A 55 -14.03 -0.37 -1.70
N VAL A 56 -14.55 0.24 -2.76
CA VAL A 56 -13.98 0.20 -4.10
C VAL A 56 -13.04 1.38 -4.32
N GLY A 57 -13.51 2.58 -4.02
CA GLY A 57 -12.75 3.82 -4.12
C GLY A 57 -13.58 5.05 -3.72
N SER A 58 -12.96 6.22 -3.72
CA SER A 58 -13.65 7.49 -3.48
C SER A 58 -14.19 8.05 -4.79
N TYR A 59 -15.33 8.73 -4.76
CA TYR A 59 -15.88 9.46 -5.92
C TYR A 59 -14.92 10.54 -6.45
N SER A 60 -14.05 11.09 -5.59
CA SER A 60 -13.03 12.07 -6.00
C SER A 60 -11.92 11.48 -6.89
N THR A 61 -11.67 10.17 -6.77
CA THR A 61 -10.60 9.48 -7.51
C THR A 61 -11.14 8.48 -8.54
N LEU A 62 -12.38 8.07 -8.42
CA LEU A 62 -13.01 7.07 -9.28
C LEU A 62 -14.37 7.58 -9.75
N SER A 63 -14.49 7.89 -11.03
CA SER A 63 -15.74 8.36 -11.64
C SER A 63 -16.85 7.29 -11.56
N LEU A 64 -18.13 7.70 -11.72
CA LEU A 64 -19.26 6.76 -11.79
C LEU A 64 -19.07 5.75 -12.94
N ALA A 65 -18.56 6.19 -14.08
CA ALA A 65 -18.33 5.33 -15.24
C ALA A 65 -17.26 4.26 -14.94
N ASP A 66 -16.15 4.67 -14.32
CA ASP A 66 -15.07 3.77 -13.96
C ASP A 66 -15.47 2.83 -12.82
N ALA A 67 -16.24 3.32 -11.85
CA ALA A 67 -16.82 2.48 -10.79
C ALA A 67 -17.68 1.37 -11.37
N ARG A 68 -18.56 1.67 -12.35
CA ARG A 68 -19.38 0.68 -13.04
C ARG A 68 -18.54 -0.36 -13.79
N LYS A 69 -17.46 0.08 -14.46
CA LYS A 69 -16.52 -0.79 -15.16
C LYS A 69 -15.87 -1.77 -14.19
N LEU A 70 -15.32 -1.23 -13.10
CA LEU A 70 -14.63 -2.02 -12.08
C LEU A 70 -15.58 -3.02 -11.39
N ILE A 71 -16.85 -2.65 -11.16
CA ILE A 71 -17.83 -3.58 -10.58
C ILE A 71 -18.12 -4.76 -11.50
N LYS A 72 -18.18 -4.56 -12.82
CA LYS A 72 -18.34 -5.68 -13.77
C LYS A 72 -17.19 -6.66 -13.68
N GLU A 73 -15.96 -6.17 -13.59
CA GLU A 73 -14.76 -7.00 -13.41
C GLU A 73 -14.78 -7.75 -12.07
N LEU A 74 -15.11 -7.05 -10.97
CA LEU A 74 -15.19 -7.66 -9.64
C LEU A 74 -16.30 -8.73 -9.58
N ARG A 75 -17.45 -8.50 -10.21
CA ARG A 75 -18.52 -9.51 -10.31
C ARG A 75 -18.07 -10.74 -11.07
N ALA A 76 -17.34 -10.56 -12.17
CA ALA A 76 -16.79 -11.68 -12.92
C ALA A 76 -15.84 -12.52 -12.04
N LYS A 77 -14.96 -11.89 -11.27
CA LYS A 77 -14.09 -12.58 -10.30
C LYS A 77 -14.89 -13.34 -9.23
N VAL A 78 -15.92 -12.71 -8.66
CA VAL A 78 -16.78 -13.37 -7.67
C VAL A 78 -17.50 -14.58 -8.28
N ALA A 79 -17.97 -14.46 -9.53
CA ALA A 79 -18.60 -15.57 -10.25
C ALA A 79 -17.64 -16.73 -10.52
N LEU A 80 -16.34 -16.44 -10.66
CA LEU A 80 -15.25 -17.43 -10.77
C LEU A 80 -14.82 -18.02 -9.43
N GLY A 81 -15.45 -17.63 -8.32
CA GLY A 81 -15.17 -18.18 -6.99
C GLY A 81 -14.13 -17.40 -6.19
N HIS A 82 -13.79 -16.16 -6.55
CA HIS A 82 -12.85 -15.32 -5.81
C HIS A 82 -13.55 -14.47 -4.72
N ASP A 83 -12.98 -14.46 -3.51
CA ASP A 83 -13.37 -13.50 -2.46
C ASP A 83 -12.60 -12.18 -2.62
N VAL A 84 -13.08 -11.29 -3.46
CA VAL A 84 -12.41 -10.03 -3.80
C VAL A 84 -12.17 -9.10 -2.60
N ALA A 85 -12.97 -9.18 -1.54
CA ALA A 85 -12.74 -8.41 -0.30
C ALA A 85 -11.63 -9.03 0.54
N GLY A 86 -11.62 -10.35 0.68
CA GLY A 86 -10.56 -11.10 1.36
C GLY A 86 -9.22 -10.89 0.68
N GLU A 87 -9.14 -11.09 -0.63
CA GLU A 87 -7.92 -10.89 -1.43
C GLU A 87 -7.36 -9.46 -1.27
N LYS A 88 -8.20 -8.43 -1.31
CA LYS A 88 -7.78 -7.04 -1.10
C LYS A 88 -7.23 -6.80 0.30
N GLN A 89 -7.85 -7.42 1.32
CA GLN A 89 -7.39 -7.30 2.70
C GLN A 89 -6.05 -8.01 2.92
N GLU A 90 -5.87 -9.19 2.36
CA GLU A 90 -4.61 -9.93 2.40
C GLU A 90 -3.48 -9.18 1.70
N GLN A 91 -3.72 -8.64 0.50
CA GLN A 91 -2.74 -7.83 -0.21
C GLN A 91 -2.33 -6.60 0.60
N LYS A 92 -3.30 -5.93 1.25
CA LYS A 92 -3.00 -4.79 2.12
C LYS A 92 -2.18 -5.21 3.34
N ALA A 93 -2.53 -6.30 3.99
CA ALA A 93 -1.79 -6.82 5.14
C ALA A 93 -0.36 -7.22 4.77
N GLN A 94 -0.16 -7.88 3.62
CA GLN A 94 1.15 -8.22 3.10
C GLN A 94 1.98 -6.97 2.76
N ALA A 95 1.36 -5.94 2.17
CA ALA A 95 2.05 -4.69 1.86
C ALA A 95 2.52 -3.98 3.15
N VAL A 96 1.67 -3.91 4.17
CA VAL A 96 2.03 -3.34 5.48
C VAL A 96 3.15 -4.14 6.13
N ALA A 97 3.05 -5.47 6.17
CA ALA A 97 4.08 -6.34 6.72
C ALA A 97 5.43 -6.18 6.02
N ARG A 98 5.44 -6.03 4.68
CA ARG A 98 6.67 -5.74 3.93
C ARG A 98 7.28 -4.38 4.29
N MET A 99 6.44 -3.36 4.45
CA MET A 99 6.90 -2.02 4.86
C MET A 99 7.48 -2.03 6.27
N GLU A 100 6.87 -2.75 7.20
CA GLU A 100 7.34 -2.89 8.57
C GLU A 100 8.65 -3.68 8.64
N ALA A 101 8.74 -4.80 7.91
CA ALA A 101 9.96 -5.57 7.79
C ALA A 101 11.12 -4.70 7.24
N GLY A 102 10.85 -3.89 6.21
CA GLY A 102 11.85 -2.97 5.66
C GLY A 102 12.30 -1.88 6.66
N LYS A 103 11.43 -1.43 7.56
CA LYS A 103 11.79 -0.47 8.63
C LYS A 103 12.65 -1.10 9.74
N LEU A 104 12.45 -2.38 10.03
CA LEU A 104 13.18 -3.12 11.05
C LEU A 104 14.48 -3.74 10.52
N ALA A 105 14.66 -3.79 9.21
CA ALA A 105 15.86 -4.33 8.59
C ALA A 105 17.09 -3.50 8.95
N VAL A 106 18.13 -4.16 9.44
CA VAL A 106 19.43 -3.52 9.71
C VAL A 106 20.05 -3.08 8.39
N THR A 107 20.41 -1.81 8.28
CA THR A 107 21.10 -1.29 7.10
C THR A 107 22.59 -1.59 7.11
N VAL A 108 23.21 -1.57 5.93
CA VAL A 108 24.68 -1.72 5.82
C VAL A 108 25.40 -0.63 6.62
N ALA A 109 24.88 0.59 6.65
CA ALA A 109 25.48 1.67 7.46
C ALA A 109 25.48 1.33 8.95
N GLN A 110 24.35 0.86 9.47
CA GLN A 110 24.23 0.44 10.88
C GLN A 110 25.16 -0.73 11.21
N LEU A 111 25.20 -1.73 10.32
CA LEU A 111 26.10 -2.88 10.47
C LEU A 111 27.57 -2.45 10.45
N ALA A 112 27.95 -1.54 9.56
CA ALA A 112 29.31 -1.04 9.45
C ALA A 112 29.74 -0.23 10.69
N ASP A 113 28.84 0.57 11.27
CA ASP A 113 29.10 1.27 12.53
C ASP A 113 29.26 0.30 13.69
N ASP A 114 28.36 -0.66 13.84
CA ASP A 114 28.43 -1.69 14.87
C ASP A 114 29.72 -2.54 14.76
N TYR A 115 30.08 -2.92 13.53
CA TYR A 115 31.34 -3.62 13.26
C TYR A 115 32.55 -2.78 13.63
N PHE A 116 32.58 -1.50 13.27
CA PHE A 116 33.67 -0.59 13.61
C PHE A 116 33.83 -0.48 15.12
N GLU A 117 32.75 -0.26 15.86
CA GLU A 117 32.77 -0.09 17.30
C GLU A 117 33.20 -1.37 18.03
N ARG A 118 32.68 -2.53 17.65
CA ARG A 118 32.92 -3.79 18.34
C ARG A 118 34.22 -4.48 17.93
N MET A 119 34.61 -4.37 16.66
CA MET A 119 35.70 -5.19 16.10
C MET A 119 36.95 -4.40 15.78
N ILE A 120 36.85 -3.11 15.50
CA ILE A 120 37.98 -2.29 15.06
C ILE A 120 38.48 -1.36 16.18
N LEU A 121 37.54 -0.65 16.80
CA LEU A 121 37.90 0.32 17.85
C LEU A 121 38.53 -0.40 19.05
N GLY A 122 39.71 0.11 19.50
CA GLY A 122 40.47 -0.47 20.61
C GLY A 122 41.25 -1.76 20.31
N ARG A 123 41.10 -2.35 19.11
CA ARG A 123 41.82 -3.57 18.69
C ARG A 123 42.85 -3.33 17.59
N TRP A 124 42.59 -2.35 16.72
CA TRP A 124 43.46 -2.06 15.59
C TRP A 124 44.36 -0.87 15.87
N LYS A 125 45.57 -0.91 15.32
CA LYS A 125 46.61 0.14 15.52
C LYS A 125 46.21 1.47 14.86
N HIS A 126 45.46 1.41 13.73
CA HIS A 126 45.04 2.58 12.95
C HIS A 126 43.55 2.51 12.59
N PRO A 127 42.61 2.63 13.57
CA PRO A 127 41.17 2.48 13.34
C PRO A 127 40.62 3.54 12.39
N ASN A 128 41.19 4.74 12.37
CA ASN A 128 40.72 5.85 11.54
C ASN A 128 40.78 5.56 10.04
N ILE A 129 41.70 4.70 9.58
CA ILE A 129 41.77 4.29 8.17
C ILE A 129 40.50 3.51 7.79
N VAL A 130 40.10 2.59 8.65
CA VAL A 130 38.87 1.79 8.41
C VAL A 130 37.62 2.67 8.48
N ARG A 131 37.56 3.58 9.46
CA ARG A 131 36.47 4.54 9.60
C ARG A 131 36.32 5.40 8.35
N SER A 132 37.42 5.95 7.86
CA SER A 132 37.41 6.79 6.65
C SER A 132 36.90 6.04 5.43
N ARG A 133 37.24 4.75 5.26
CA ARG A 133 36.72 3.93 4.15
C ARG A 133 35.22 3.64 4.31
N ILE A 134 34.74 3.34 5.51
CA ILE A 134 33.32 3.14 5.78
C ILE A 134 32.53 4.39 5.39
N GLU A 135 33.00 5.56 5.85
CA GLU A 135 32.28 6.83 5.61
C GLU A 135 32.35 7.31 4.15
N ARG A 136 33.46 7.08 3.48
CA ARG A 136 33.68 7.58 2.12
C ARG A 136 33.21 6.61 1.04
N ASP A 137 33.46 5.31 1.22
CA ASP A 137 33.28 4.34 0.15
C ASP A 137 32.03 3.45 0.35
N ILE A 138 31.71 3.07 1.59
CA ILE A 138 30.62 2.12 1.86
C ILE A 138 29.28 2.84 2.07
N LYS A 139 29.21 3.76 3.03
CA LYS A 139 27.95 4.40 3.42
C LYS A 139 27.27 5.18 2.29
N PRO A 140 27.97 5.97 1.46
CA PRO A 140 27.31 6.71 0.40
C PRO A 140 26.75 5.81 -0.69
N ASN A 141 27.40 4.69 -0.98
CA ASN A 141 27.02 3.81 -2.09
C ASN A 141 25.96 2.77 -1.69
N ILE A 142 26.20 2.04 -0.60
CA ILE A 142 25.33 0.92 -0.19
C ILE A 142 24.79 1.03 1.23
N GLY A 143 25.17 2.06 1.99
CA GLY A 143 24.81 2.22 3.40
C GLY A 143 23.30 2.25 3.66
N HIS A 144 22.52 2.73 2.70
CA HIS A 144 21.06 2.81 2.77
C HIS A 144 20.35 1.46 2.51
N LEU A 145 21.05 0.47 1.96
CA LEU A 145 20.49 -0.84 1.69
C LEU A 145 20.33 -1.65 2.98
N ALA A 146 19.25 -2.44 3.06
CA ALA A 146 19.14 -3.47 4.06
C ALA A 146 20.20 -4.57 3.81
N VAL A 147 20.75 -5.14 4.86
CA VAL A 147 21.84 -6.13 4.78
C VAL A 147 21.44 -7.34 3.93
N ASP A 148 20.19 -7.80 4.06
CA ASP A 148 19.63 -8.92 3.30
C ASP A 148 19.32 -8.58 1.83
N ALA A 149 19.26 -7.29 1.48
CA ALA A 149 19.05 -6.81 0.12
C ALA A 149 20.35 -6.60 -0.66
N VAL A 150 21.52 -6.74 -0.04
CA VAL A 150 22.82 -6.59 -0.70
C VAL A 150 23.05 -7.76 -1.66
N LYS A 151 23.39 -7.41 -2.90
CA LYS A 151 23.71 -8.37 -3.99
C LYS A 151 25.17 -8.20 -4.41
N PRO A 152 25.78 -9.23 -5.04
CA PRO A 152 27.15 -9.12 -5.54
C PRO A 152 27.42 -7.89 -6.39
N MET A 153 26.50 -7.53 -7.29
CA MET A 153 26.63 -6.33 -8.13
C MET A 153 26.78 -5.01 -7.36
N HIS A 154 26.24 -4.95 -6.12
CA HIS A 154 26.39 -3.77 -5.29
C HIS A 154 27.80 -3.67 -4.69
N ILE A 155 28.46 -4.80 -4.50
CA ILE A 155 29.84 -4.89 -4.01
C ILE A 155 30.82 -4.62 -5.14
N ASP A 156 30.56 -5.18 -6.34
CA ASP A 156 31.38 -4.94 -7.53
C ASP A 156 31.47 -3.44 -7.89
N ALA A 157 30.41 -2.70 -7.62
CA ALA A 157 30.38 -1.25 -7.85
C ALA A 157 31.24 -0.43 -6.86
N LEU A 158 31.75 -1.06 -5.77
CA LEU A 158 32.62 -0.42 -4.77
C LEU A 158 34.11 -0.64 -5.06
N LEU A 159 34.44 -1.57 -5.94
CA LEU A 159 35.81 -1.97 -6.27
C LEU A 159 36.32 -1.17 -7.46
#